data_1a9c5a78b7edc9ab9aa1e32cae819b3b
#
_entry.id   1a9c5a78b7edc9ab9aa1e32cae819b3b
#
_cell.length_a   1.000
_cell.length_b   1.000
_cell.length_c   1.000
_cell.angle_alpha   90.00
_cell.angle_beta   90.00
_cell.angle_gamma   90.00
#
_symmetry.space_group_name_H-M   'P 1'
#
loop_
_entity.id
_entity.type
_entity.pdbx_description
1 polymer ?
#
loop_
_entity_poly.entity_id
_entity_poly.type
_entity_poly.pdbx_seq_one_letter_code
_entity_poly.pdbx_strand_id
1 'polypeptide(L)'
;MSNAQLSDRMMTLFNEARWDEWHAELASDATMEDMAMGSKSVGADEVVAYAKNWKTMFPDMIGTCEHRHDAGDVLVEECSWTGTNTGNIATPDGNTIPPTGKSVNLRNVLIWEYQDGKIKSVKNYLDMMTMMSQLGLAG
;
A
#
# COMPACT_ATOMS: atom_id res chain seq x y z
N MET A 1 -8.40 9.58 -18.87
CA MET A 1 -7.44 8.62 -18.28
C MET A 1 -8.18 7.32 -18.00
N SER A 2 -7.63 6.20 -18.44
CA SER A 2 -8.19 4.89 -18.12
C SER A 2 -7.92 4.52 -16.66
N ASN A 3 -8.63 3.52 -16.14
CA ASN A 3 -8.37 3.02 -14.78
C ASN A 3 -6.94 2.47 -14.66
N ALA A 4 -6.44 1.79 -15.70
CA ALA A 4 -5.06 1.30 -15.72
C ALA A 4 -4.04 2.46 -15.65
N GLN A 5 -4.28 3.53 -16.39
CA GLN A 5 -3.43 4.73 -16.32
C GLN A 5 -3.51 5.40 -14.95
N LEU A 6 -4.68 5.41 -14.33
CA LEU A 6 -4.84 5.94 -12.97
C LEU A 6 -4.06 5.10 -11.97
N SER A 7 -4.10 3.77 -12.07
CA SER A 7 -3.29 2.90 -11.22
C SER A 7 -1.80 3.15 -11.38
N ASP A 8 -1.32 3.32 -12.61
CA ASP A 8 0.09 3.67 -12.85
C ASP A 8 0.45 5.00 -12.19
N ARG A 9 -0.44 5.99 -12.30
CA ARG A 9 -0.25 7.28 -11.64
C ARG A 9 -0.18 7.14 -10.12
N MET A 10 -1.06 6.32 -9.52
CA MET A 10 -1.05 6.09 -8.08
C MET A 10 0.27 5.49 -7.61
N MET A 11 0.84 4.56 -8.36
CA MET A 11 2.15 3.99 -8.05
C MET A 11 3.24 5.05 -8.08
N THR A 12 3.26 5.88 -9.13
CA THR A 12 4.23 6.97 -9.25
C THR A 12 4.10 7.96 -8.09
N LEU A 13 2.88 8.37 -7.78
CA LEU A 13 2.61 9.33 -6.69
C LEU A 13 3.02 8.76 -5.33
N PHE A 14 2.76 7.48 -5.09
CA PHE A 14 3.22 6.81 -3.87
C PHE A 14 4.75 6.81 -3.79
N ASN A 15 5.41 6.37 -4.86
CA ASN A 15 6.87 6.29 -4.91
C ASN A 15 7.52 7.65 -4.65
N GLU A 16 6.91 8.73 -5.14
CA GLU A 16 7.39 10.10 -4.96
C GLU A 16 6.86 10.78 -3.69
N ALA A 17 6.04 10.08 -2.91
CA ALA A 17 5.41 10.61 -1.70
C ALA A 17 4.61 11.90 -1.96
N ARG A 18 3.95 11.98 -3.10
CA ARG A 18 3.10 13.11 -3.50
C ARG A 18 1.69 12.90 -2.97
N TRP A 19 1.52 13.08 -1.67
CA TRP A 19 0.31 12.65 -0.97
C TRP A 19 -0.94 13.48 -1.28
N ASP A 20 -0.80 14.78 -1.51
CA ASP A 20 -1.95 15.62 -1.85
C ASP A 20 -2.55 15.19 -3.19
N GLU A 21 -1.71 14.90 -4.17
CA GLU A 21 -2.14 14.42 -5.48
C GLU A 21 -2.69 12.99 -5.39
N TRP A 22 -2.07 12.15 -4.57
CA TRP A 22 -2.53 10.79 -4.31
C TRP A 22 -3.92 10.80 -3.67
N HIS A 23 -4.12 11.66 -2.68
CA HIS A 23 -5.41 11.87 -2.01
C HIS A 23 -6.49 12.32 -3.00
N ALA A 24 -6.14 13.23 -3.93
CA ALA A 24 -7.10 13.78 -4.89
C ALA A 24 -7.71 12.74 -5.83
N GLU A 25 -7.04 11.60 -6.02
CA GLU A 25 -7.53 10.52 -6.87
C GLU A 25 -8.50 9.57 -6.14
N LEU A 26 -8.64 9.70 -4.84
CA LEU A 26 -9.54 8.86 -4.03
C LEU A 26 -10.94 9.47 -3.97
N ALA A 27 -11.96 8.61 -4.00
CA ALA A 27 -13.30 9.05 -3.60
C ALA A 27 -13.27 9.46 -2.12
N SER A 28 -14.11 10.42 -1.74
CA SER A 28 -14.13 10.93 -0.35
C SER A 28 -14.42 9.82 0.68
N ASP A 29 -15.20 8.82 0.29
CA ASP A 29 -15.59 7.66 1.10
C ASP A 29 -14.77 6.40 0.76
N ALA A 30 -13.63 6.56 0.08
CA ALA A 30 -12.77 5.44 -0.30
C ALA A 30 -12.39 4.59 0.92
N THR A 31 -12.20 3.30 0.69
CA THR A 31 -11.79 2.36 1.73
C THR A 31 -10.52 1.63 1.34
N MET A 32 -9.76 1.22 2.34
CA MET A 32 -8.57 0.39 2.20
C MET A 32 -8.63 -0.73 3.22
N GLU A 33 -8.55 -1.97 2.75
CA GLU A 33 -8.46 -3.12 3.64
C GLU A 33 -7.08 -3.77 3.51
N ASP A 34 -6.40 -3.91 4.65
CA ASP A 34 -5.17 -4.68 4.73
C ASP A 34 -5.52 -6.06 5.26
N MET A 35 -5.49 -7.05 4.36
CA MET A 35 -5.94 -8.40 4.68
C MET A 35 -4.94 -9.13 5.57
N ALA A 36 -3.66 -8.75 5.53
CA ALA A 36 -2.63 -9.35 6.38
C ALA A 36 -2.74 -8.87 7.83
N MET A 37 -3.04 -7.56 8.02
CA MET A 37 -3.17 -6.96 9.36
C MET A 37 -4.60 -7.02 9.90
N GLY A 38 -5.58 -7.31 9.06
CA GLY A 38 -6.98 -7.28 9.44
C GLY A 38 -7.50 -5.88 9.73
N SER A 39 -6.89 -4.84 9.14
CA SER A 39 -7.27 -3.45 9.37
C SER A 39 -8.08 -2.90 8.20
N LYS A 40 -8.91 -1.89 8.49
CA LYS A 40 -9.70 -1.19 7.48
C LYS A 40 -9.63 0.31 7.73
N SER A 41 -9.27 1.04 6.68
CA SER A 41 -9.31 2.50 6.65
C SER A 41 -10.57 2.95 5.93
N VAL A 42 -11.29 3.91 6.47
CA VAL A 42 -12.55 4.42 5.92
C VAL A 42 -12.42 5.93 5.69
N GLY A 43 -12.64 6.34 4.45
CA GLY A 43 -12.48 7.72 4.02
C GLY A 43 -11.09 8.00 3.46
N ALA A 44 -11.02 8.97 2.54
CA ALA A 44 -9.78 9.28 1.83
C ALA A 44 -8.63 9.64 2.78
N ASP A 45 -8.90 10.39 3.86
CA ASP A 45 -7.88 10.79 4.83
C ASP A 45 -7.25 9.59 5.54
N GLU A 46 -8.07 8.62 5.95
CA GLU A 46 -7.56 7.41 6.61
C GLU A 46 -6.78 6.53 5.63
N VAL A 47 -7.23 6.47 4.37
CA VAL A 47 -6.53 5.71 3.33
C VAL A 47 -5.14 6.31 3.07
N VAL A 48 -5.04 7.62 3.01
CA VAL A 48 -3.73 8.30 2.89
C VAL A 48 -2.84 8.02 4.09
N ALA A 49 -3.40 8.08 5.30
CA ALA A 49 -2.64 7.78 6.53
C ALA A 49 -2.08 6.36 6.50
N TYR A 50 -2.86 5.39 6.03
CA TYR A 50 -2.42 4.01 5.85
C TYR A 50 -1.23 3.93 4.88
N ALA A 51 -1.33 4.59 3.73
CA ALA A 51 -0.26 4.58 2.73
C ALA A 51 1.02 5.25 3.26
N LYS A 52 0.87 6.40 3.94
CA LYS A 52 2.00 7.10 4.54
C LYS A 52 2.74 6.25 5.57
N ASN A 53 2.02 5.41 6.31
CA ASN A 53 2.63 4.55 7.32
C ASN A 53 3.68 3.61 6.72
N TRP A 54 3.45 3.10 5.51
CA TRP A 54 4.44 2.29 4.81
C TRP A 54 5.74 3.07 4.57
N LYS A 55 5.63 4.33 4.17
CA LYS A 55 6.79 5.21 3.98
C LYS A 55 7.45 5.61 5.31
N THR A 56 6.70 5.60 6.40
CA THR A 56 7.27 5.81 7.74
C THR A 56 8.16 4.64 8.14
N MET A 57 7.68 3.41 7.92
CA MET A 57 8.45 2.20 8.23
C MET A 57 9.62 2.00 7.27
N PHE A 58 9.42 2.31 6.00
CA PHE A 58 10.38 2.13 4.93
C PHE A 58 10.45 3.42 4.10
N PRO A 59 11.23 4.43 4.55
CA PRO A 59 11.25 5.74 3.84
C PRO A 59 11.67 5.66 2.37
N ASP A 60 12.46 4.65 2.00
CA ASP A 60 12.95 4.42 0.65
C ASP A 60 12.09 3.42 -0.14
N MET A 61 10.89 3.08 0.34
CA MET A 61 10.05 2.08 -0.31
C MET A 61 9.65 2.50 -1.72
N ILE A 62 9.89 1.60 -2.67
CA ILE A 62 9.53 1.75 -4.08
C ILE A 62 8.72 0.53 -4.50
N GLY A 63 7.60 0.79 -5.16
CA GLY A 63 6.74 -0.26 -5.69
C GLY A 63 6.78 -0.31 -7.21
N THR A 64 6.52 -1.49 -7.74
CA THR A 64 6.42 -1.76 -9.18
C THR A 64 5.25 -2.71 -9.42
N CYS A 65 4.39 -2.37 -10.40
CA CYS A 65 3.36 -3.31 -10.86
C CYS A 65 4.00 -4.30 -11.83
N GLU A 66 4.03 -5.57 -11.47
CA GLU A 66 4.61 -6.62 -12.30
C GLU A 66 3.59 -7.14 -13.32
N HIS A 67 2.37 -7.39 -12.87
CA HIS A 67 1.29 -7.89 -13.71
C HIS A 67 -0.02 -7.23 -13.33
N ARG A 68 -0.81 -6.89 -14.33
CA ARG A 68 -2.15 -6.31 -14.15
C ARG A 68 -3.18 -7.15 -14.87
N HIS A 69 -4.30 -7.42 -14.18
CA HIS A 69 -5.47 -8.05 -14.75
C HIS A 69 -6.60 -7.02 -14.72
N ASP A 70 -7.00 -6.58 -15.90
CA ASP A 70 -7.97 -5.48 -16.07
C ASP A 70 -9.36 -6.07 -16.33
N ALA A 71 -10.28 -5.84 -15.39
CA ALA A 71 -11.68 -6.22 -15.53
C ALA A 71 -12.61 -5.01 -15.59
N GLY A 72 -12.15 -3.89 -16.15
CA GLY A 72 -12.90 -2.66 -16.30
C GLY A 72 -12.86 -1.81 -15.03
N ASP A 73 -13.90 -1.90 -14.21
CA ASP A 73 -13.98 -1.14 -12.96
C ASP A 73 -13.20 -1.77 -11.82
N VAL A 74 -12.65 -2.96 -12.04
CA VAL A 74 -11.81 -3.66 -11.06
C VAL A 74 -10.48 -4.01 -11.72
N LEU A 75 -9.39 -3.63 -11.08
CA LEU A 75 -8.04 -4.05 -11.50
C LEU A 75 -7.43 -4.88 -10.39
N VAL A 76 -6.80 -6.00 -10.79
CA VAL A 76 -6.01 -6.83 -9.88
C VAL A 76 -4.56 -6.67 -10.29
N GLU A 77 -3.72 -6.25 -9.35
CA GLU A 77 -2.29 -5.99 -9.62
C GLU A 77 -1.42 -6.83 -8.71
N GLU A 78 -0.47 -7.53 -9.33
CA GLU A 78 0.61 -8.20 -8.61
C GLU A 78 1.79 -7.24 -8.61
N CYS A 79 2.20 -6.80 -7.42
CA CYS A 79 3.23 -5.78 -7.27
C CYS A 79 4.42 -6.31 -6.47
N SER A 80 5.58 -5.71 -6.70
CA SER A 80 6.77 -5.93 -5.88
C SER A 80 7.17 -4.63 -5.20
N TRP A 81 7.72 -4.74 -3.98
CA TRP A 81 8.08 -3.61 -3.15
C TRP A 81 9.44 -3.86 -2.51
N THR A 82 10.31 -2.85 -2.59
CA THR A 82 11.63 -2.90 -1.95
C THR A 82 11.77 -1.71 -1.01
N GLY A 83 12.48 -1.91 0.09
CA GLY A 83 12.72 -0.84 1.05
C GLY A 83 13.60 -1.32 2.18
N THR A 84 14.09 -0.35 2.97
CA THR A 84 14.90 -0.60 4.16
C THR A 84 14.16 -0.09 5.38
N ASN A 85 14.03 -0.94 6.40
CA ASN A 85 13.28 -0.58 7.61
C ASN A 85 14.13 0.28 8.52
N THR A 86 14.06 1.59 8.32
CA THR A 86 14.74 2.60 9.14
C THR A 86 13.79 3.41 10.00
N GLY A 87 12.49 3.19 9.88
CA GLY A 87 11.46 3.82 10.72
C GLY A 87 10.81 2.82 11.67
N ASN A 88 10.14 3.34 12.69
CA ASN A 88 9.43 2.52 13.66
C ASN A 88 8.27 1.76 13.00
N ILE A 89 8.01 0.55 13.50
CA ILE A 89 6.87 -0.28 13.06
C ILE A 89 5.80 -0.20 14.13
N ALA A 90 4.63 0.34 13.77
CA ALA A 90 3.47 0.35 14.65
C ALA A 90 2.77 -1.01 14.59
N THR A 91 2.46 -1.58 15.75
CA THR A 91 1.75 -2.85 15.84
C THR A 91 0.27 -2.64 16.16
N PRO A 92 -0.62 -3.61 15.86
CA PRO A 92 -2.06 -3.44 16.07
C PRO A 92 -2.45 -3.21 17.52
N ASP A 93 -1.63 -3.62 18.48
CA ASP A 93 -1.87 -3.46 19.92
C ASP A 93 -1.44 -2.07 20.47
N GLY A 94 -1.04 -1.15 19.57
CA GLY A 94 -0.61 0.18 19.95
C GLY A 94 0.86 0.29 20.34
N ASN A 95 1.59 -0.80 20.32
CA ASN A 95 3.04 -0.81 20.60
C ASN A 95 3.83 -0.44 19.35
N THR A 96 5.12 -0.21 19.55
CA THR A 96 6.05 0.15 18.47
C THR A 96 7.27 -0.76 18.53
N ILE A 97 7.65 -1.29 17.38
CA ILE A 97 8.90 -2.04 17.21
C ILE A 97 9.95 -1.07 16.66
N PRO A 98 11.13 -0.97 17.29
CA PRO A 98 12.21 -0.12 16.77
C PRO A 98 12.66 -0.57 15.38
N PRO A 99 13.28 0.32 14.59
CA PRO A 99 13.79 -0.05 13.27
C PRO A 99 14.77 -1.22 13.32
N THR A 100 14.63 -2.15 12.38
CA THR A 100 15.52 -3.32 12.29
C THR A 100 16.74 -3.04 11.44
N GLY A 101 16.72 -2.01 10.59
CA GLY A 101 17.76 -1.72 9.62
C GLY A 101 17.83 -2.71 8.46
N LYS A 102 16.91 -3.65 8.39
CA LYS A 102 16.93 -4.70 7.37
C LYS A 102 16.13 -4.28 6.13
N SER A 103 16.57 -4.79 4.98
CA SER A 103 15.89 -4.57 3.70
C SER A 103 14.86 -5.65 3.44
N VAL A 104 13.78 -5.27 2.75
CA VAL A 104 12.74 -6.21 2.35
C VAL A 104 12.56 -6.18 0.83
N ASN A 105 12.12 -7.30 0.31
CA ASN A 105 11.64 -7.45 -1.07
C ASN A 105 10.34 -8.23 -0.96
N LEU A 106 9.22 -7.51 -1.08
CA LEU A 106 7.89 -8.05 -0.81
C LEU A 106 7.09 -8.13 -2.09
N ARG A 107 6.18 -9.10 -2.12
CA ARG A 107 5.16 -9.18 -3.16
C ARG A 107 3.80 -9.07 -2.52
N ASN A 108 2.89 -8.39 -3.20
CA ASN A 108 1.51 -8.30 -2.77
C ASN A 108 0.57 -8.34 -3.97
N VAL A 109 -0.71 -8.50 -3.65
CA VAL A 109 -1.79 -8.35 -4.62
C VAL A 109 -2.66 -7.21 -4.15
N LEU A 110 -2.87 -6.23 -5.04
CA LEU A 110 -3.80 -5.12 -4.80
C LEU A 110 -5.01 -5.31 -5.69
N ILE A 111 -6.19 -5.20 -5.10
CA ILE A 111 -7.46 -5.19 -5.84
C ILE A 111 -8.04 -3.80 -5.74
N TRP A 112 -8.10 -3.10 -6.87
CA TRP A 112 -8.59 -1.73 -6.98
C TRP A 112 -10.00 -1.73 -7.56
N GLU A 113 -10.93 -1.03 -6.92
CA GLU A 113 -12.24 -0.74 -7.50
C GLU A 113 -12.33 0.74 -7.83
N TYR A 114 -12.87 1.03 -9.02
CA TYR A 114 -13.00 2.39 -9.53
C TYR A 114 -14.47 2.74 -9.73
N GLN A 115 -14.80 3.99 -9.48
CA GLN A 115 -16.14 4.53 -9.74
C GLN A 115 -16.02 6.00 -10.13
N ASP A 116 -16.63 6.37 -11.27
CA ASP A 116 -16.67 7.76 -11.77
C ASP A 116 -15.26 8.40 -11.86
N GLY A 117 -14.28 7.62 -12.31
CA GLY A 117 -12.90 8.09 -12.47
C GLY A 117 -12.12 8.26 -11.17
N LYS A 118 -12.64 7.79 -10.05
CA LYS A 118 -12.00 7.83 -8.74
C LYS A 118 -11.79 6.43 -8.20
N ILE A 119 -10.85 6.30 -7.27
CA ILE A 119 -10.64 5.05 -6.55
C ILE A 119 -11.66 4.95 -5.43
N LYS A 120 -12.45 3.90 -5.47
CA LYS A 120 -13.50 3.61 -4.49
C LYS A 120 -13.00 2.73 -3.36
N SER A 121 -12.25 1.69 -3.69
CA SER A 121 -11.71 0.78 -2.68
C SER A 121 -10.42 0.15 -3.14
N VAL A 122 -9.59 -0.21 -2.17
CA VAL A 122 -8.36 -0.98 -2.39
C VAL A 122 -8.30 -2.08 -1.34
N LYS A 123 -7.91 -3.28 -1.78
CA LYS A 123 -7.60 -4.39 -0.86
C LYS A 123 -6.16 -4.80 -1.07
N ASN A 124 -5.43 -4.96 0.03
CA ASN A 124 -4.03 -5.35 0.02
C ASN A 124 -3.89 -6.76 0.61
N TYR A 125 -3.39 -7.69 -0.19
CA TYR A 125 -3.08 -9.06 0.20
C TYR A 125 -1.56 -9.20 0.22
N LEU A 126 -0.98 -9.21 1.40
CA LEU A 126 0.47 -9.27 1.61
C LEU A 126 0.81 -10.55 2.38
N ASP A 127 1.93 -11.16 2.03
CA ASP A 127 2.50 -12.26 2.81
C ASP A 127 3.27 -11.68 4.01
N MET A 128 2.57 -11.57 5.14
CA MET A 128 3.13 -11.02 6.38
C MET A 128 4.25 -11.89 6.94
N MET A 129 4.15 -13.22 6.77
CA MET A 129 5.18 -14.14 7.24
C MET A 129 6.53 -13.87 6.56
N THR A 130 6.50 -13.67 5.24
CA THR A 130 7.69 -13.32 4.47
C THR A 130 8.28 -11.99 4.97
N MET A 131 7.43 -10.98 5.17
CA MET A 131 7.87 -9.68 5.67
C MET A 131 8.54 -9.81 7.04
N MET A 132 7.90 -10.47 7.97
CA MET A 132 8.43 -10.67 9.33
C MET A 132 9.74 -11.45 9.31
N SER A 133 9.85 -12.46 8.45
CA SER A 133 11.06 -13.24 8.27
C SER A 133 12.22 -12.37 7.76
N GLN A 134 11.96 -11.56 6.74
CA GLN A 134 12.99 -10.68 6.18
C GLN A 134 13.44 -9.61 7.17
N LEU A 135 12.54 -9.14 8.03
CA LEU A 135 12.86 -8.16 9.08
C LEU A 135 13.55 -8.81 10.30
N GLY A 136 13.66 -10.14 10.34
CA GLY A 136 14.23 -10.84 11.47
C GLY A 136 13.33 -10.87 12.69
N LEU A 137 12.02 -10.68 12.51
CA LEU A 137 11.03 -10.63 13.58
C LEU A 137 10.21 -11.92 13.69
N ALA A 138 10.34 -12.83 12.73
CA ALA A 138 9.67 -14.12 12.74
C ALA A 138 10.48 -15.13 13.56
N GLY A 139 9.81 -15.80 14.45
CA GLY A 139 10.46 -16.83 15.26
C GLY A 139 10.68 -16.44 16.65
#